data_40fdd47fda1cb91e6853258cd9c1b107
#
_entry.id   40fdd47fda1cb91e6853258cd9c1b107
#
_cell.length_a   1.000
_cell.length_b   1.000
_cell.length_c   1.000
_cell.angle_alpha   90.00
_cell.angle_beta   90.00
_cell.angle_gamma   90.00
#
_symmetry.space_group_name_H-M   'P 1'
#
loop_
_entity.id
_entity.type
_entity.pdbx_description
1 polymer ?
#
loop_
_entity_poly.entity_id
_entity_poly.type
_entity_poly.pdbx_seq_one_letter_code
_entity_poly.pdbx_strand_id
1 'polypeptide(L)'
;DYLNKIFLGKPKRVLVERAETGENFKKSYNAALARLRNKSWNWLTFPGLEPHKDLTEELQNWIIAQRAAKKTFKAVLPCSAANNEGIVNFSSSGIKVGAKTYSAYEYCARIAGLLAGLSMTESATYQVLSEIDSITESLTPNEDIDEGKFILINDGEKVKVARGVNSLHILSGDKTEDMKKIKIIEGMDLMRDDIRSAFENNYIGINNSYDNKVMFVAAINQYFDGLVREGVLYGDAENTADILWIQFCES
;
A
#
# COMPACT_ATOMS: atom_id res chain seq x y z
N ASP A 1 21.56 -6.52 1.04
CA ASP A 1 20.63 -7.50 1.64
C ASP A 1 19.17 -7.06 1.47
N TYR A 2 18.75 -5.86 1.90
CA TYR A 2 17.36 -5.39 1.79
C TYR A 2 16.84 -5.30 0.35
N LEU A 3 17.67 -4.83 -0.59
CA LEU A 3 17.29 -4.78 -2.01
C LEU A 3 17.03 -6.17 -2.57
N ASN A 4 17.86 -7.16 -2.24
CA ASN A 4 17.63 -8.54 -2.66
C ASN A 4 16.28 -9.08 -2.16
N LYS A 5 15.90 -8.75 -0.90
CA LYS A 5 14.60 -9.12 -0.34
C LYS A 5 13.43 -8.45 -1.06
N ILE A 6 13.55 -7.18 -1.40
CA ILE A 6 12.55 -6.45 -2.19
C ILE A 6 12.35 -7.15 -3.54
N PHE A 7 13.44 -7.49 -4.24
CA PHE A 7 13.37 -8.13 -5.56
C PHE A 7 12.79 -9.54 -5.57
N LEU A 8 12.78 -10.25 -4.44
CA LEU A 8 12.03 -11.52 -4.32
C LEU A 8 10.52 -11.33 -4.57
N GLY A 9 9.98 -10.15 -4.31
CA GLY A 9 8.59 -9.81 -4.60
C GLY A 9 8.33 -9.41 -6.06
N LYS A 10 9.37 -9.26 -6.89
CA LYS A 10 9.30 -8.86 -8.31
C LYS A 10 8.58 -7.54 -8.56
N PRO A 11 8.85 -6.46 -7.80
CA PRO A 11 8.23 -5.17 -8.05
C PRO A 11 8.66 -4.63 -9.41
N LYS A 12 7.77 -3.91 -10.09
CA LYS A 12 8.04 -3.33 -11.42
C LYS A 12 9.19 -2.31 -11.39
N ARG A 13 9.32 -1.55 -10.29
CA ARG A 13 10.34 -0.52 -10.10
C ARG A 13 10.68 -0.35 -8.63
N VAL A 14 11.95 -0.11 -8.32
CA VAL A 14 12.42 0.24 -6.97
C VAL A 14 13.09 1.61 -7.01
N LEU A 15 12.65 2.51 -6.15
CA LEU A 15 13.26 3.80 -5.91
C LEU A 15 14.05 3.73 -4.60
N VAL A 16 15.31 4.12 -4.63
CA VAL A 16 16.17 4.12 -3.45
C VAL A 16 16.55 5.55 -3.11
N GLU A 17 16.20 5.98 -1.92
CA GLU A 17 16.70 7.23 -1.33
C GLU A 17 17.64 6.88 -0.17
N ARG A 18 18.76 7.59 -0.12
CA ARG A 18 19.75 7.38 0.92
C ARG A 18 19.66 8.46 1.98
N ALA A 19 19.54 8.06 3.25
CA ALA A 19 19.77 8.91 4.40
C ALA A 19 21.21 8.71 4.90
N GLU A 20 21.87 9.80 5.33
CA GLU A 20 23.17 9.75 5.99
C GLU A 20 23.03 9.12 7.38
N THR A 21 24.13 8.61 7.91
CA THR A 21 24.19 8.08 9.28
C THR A 21 24.77 9.13 10.23
N GLY A 22 24.56 8.95 11.53
CA GLY A 22 25.11 9.82 12.56
C GLY A 22 24.32 11.12 12.75
N GLU A 23 24.99 12.21 13.10
CA GLU A 23 24.35 13.49 13.49
C GLU A 23 23.47 14.11 12.42
N ASN A 24 23.76 13.89 11.15
CA ASN A 24 22.99 14.40 10.01
C ASN A 24 21.82 13.51 9.60
N PHE A 25 21.60 12.37 10.27
CA PHE A 25 20.59 11.40 9.89
C PHE A 25 19.21 12.02 9.74
N LYS A 26 18.72 12.71 10.76
CA LYS A 26 17.37 13.31 10.76
C LYS A 26 17.18 14.32 9.63
N LYS A 27 18.19 15.15 9.38
CA LYS A 27 18.16 16.15 8.29
C LYS A 27 18.09 15.47 6.92
N SER A 28 18.94 14.47 6.70
CA SER A 28 18.97 13.73 5.43
C SER A 28 17.72 12.85 5.22
N TYR A 29 17.18 12.29 6.29
CA TYR A 29 15.90 11.56 6.28
C TYR A 29 14.74 12.47 5.82
N ASN A 30 14.60 13.64 6.43
CA ASN A 30 13.56 14.60 6.03
C ASN A 30 13.75 15.09 4.58
N ALA A 31 14.98 15.29 4.15
CA ALA A 31 15.29 15.63 2.75
C ALA A 31 14.92 14.50 1.78
N ALA A 32 15.13 13.24 2.16
CA ALA A 32 14.72 12.08 1.38
C ALA A 32 13.19 12.01 1.23
N LEU A 33 12.42 12.20 2.31
CA LEU A 33 10.96 12.26 2.27
C LEU A 33 10.46 13.41 1.38
N ALA A 34 11.10 14.58 1.44
CA ALA A 34 10.77 15.71 0.58
C ALA A 34 10.99 15.39 -0.90
N ARG A 35 12.06 14.68 -1.27
CA ARG A 35 12.29 14.21 -2.64
C ARG A 35 11.27 13.15 -3.07
N LEU A 36 10.92 12.21 -2.18
CA LEU A 36 9.92 11.15 -2.44
C LEU A 36 8.53 11.73 -2.65
N ARG A 37 8.17 12.82 -1.97
CA ARG A 37 6.87 13.49 -2.13
C ARG A 37 6.55 13.87 -3.58
N ASN A 38 7.57 14.18 -4.37
CA ASN A 38 7.43 14.63 -5.77
C ASN A 38 7.64 13.52 -6.80
N LYS A 39 7.74 12.26 -6.35
CA LYS A 39 7.88 11.09 -7.22
C LYS A 39 6.60 10.23 -7.19
N SER A 40 6.36 9.47 -8.23
CA SER A 40 5.28 8.48 -8.30
C SER A 40 5.79 7.13 -7.82
N TRP A 41 5.17 6.60 -6.77
CA TRP A 41 5.43 5.29 -6.18
C TRP A 41 4.22 4.85 -5.33
N ASN A 42 4.12 3.56 -5.02
CA ASN A 42 2.99 2.96 -4.30
C ASN A 42 3.37 2.60 -2.85
N TRP A 43 4.48 1.88 -2.66
CA TRP A 43 4.88 1.34 -1.37
C TRP A 43 6.19 1.92 -0.88
N LEU A 44 6.23 2.32 0.39
CA LEU A 44 7.42 2.78 1.10
C LEU A 44 7.76 1.82 2.22
N THR A 45 9.03 1.58 2.43
CA THR A 45 9.58 0.94 3.62
C THR A 45 10.91 1.58 3.99
N PHE A 46 11.25 1.54 5.27
CA PHE A 46 12.53 2.02 5.76
C PHE A 46 13.19 0.96 6.66
N PRO A 47 14.04 0.09 6.11
CA PRO A 47 14.64 -1.04 6.86
C PRO A 47 15.55 -0.63 8.02
N GLY A 48 16.01 0.61 8.07
CA GLY A 48 16.88 1.16 9.10
C GLY A 48 16.18 1.75 10.32
N LEU A 49 14.87 1.54 10.50
CA LEU A 49 14.11 2.13 11.61
C LEU A 49 14.38 1.50 12.99
N GLU A 50 14.97 0.32 13.06
CA GLU A 50 15.13 -0.36 14.37
C GLU A 50 15.89 0.46 15.42
N PRO A 51 17.00 1.16 15.09
CA PRO A 51 17.67 2.08 16.00
C PRO A 51 16.89 3.38 16.25
N HIS A 52 15.87 3.69 15.43
CA HIS A 52 15.16 4.96 15.39
C HIS A 52 13.64 4.73 15.44
N LYS A 53 13.17 4.05 16.48
CA LYS A 53 11.76 3.67 16.61
C LYS A 53 10.80 4.87 16.66
N ASP A 54 11.26 6.01 17.16
CA ASP A 54 10.55 7.29 17.16
C ASP A 54 10.20 7.76 15.74
N LEU A 55 11.02 7.44 14.74
CA LEU A 55 10.75 7.77 13.34
C LEU A 55 9.67 6.92 12.68
N THR A 56 9.30 5.79 13.28
CA THR A 56 8.18 4.97 12.78
C THR A 56 6.88 5.77 12.85
N GLU A 57 6.63 6.42 13.98
CA GLU A 57 5.46 7.28 14.15
C GLU A 57 5.50 8.51 13.25
N GLU A 58 6.68 9.14 13.08
CA GLU A 58 6.80 10.26 12.15
C GLU A 58 6.52 9.84 10.70
N LEU A 59 7.04 8.69 10.27
CA LEU A 59 6.80 8.17 8.93
C LEU A 59 5.32 7.79 8.74
N GLN A 60 4.70 7.20 9.75
CA GLN A 60 3.27 6.95 9.81
C GLN A 60 2.48 8.24 9.57
N ASN A 61 2.75 9.27 10.36
CA ASN A 61 2.06 10.56 10.28
C ASN A 61 2.30 11.24 8.92
N TRP A 62 3.51 11.12 8.37
CA TRP A 62 3.82 11.64 7.04
C TRP A 62 2.99 10.93 5.95
N ILE A 63 2.86 9.60 5.96
CA ILE A 63 2.02 8.86 5.01
C ILE A 63 0.55 9.30 5.13
N ILE A 64 0.02 9.38 6.36
CA ILE A 64 -1.36 9.82 6.62
C ILE A 64 -1.59 11.22 6.04
N ALA A 65 -0.66 12.16 6.28
CA ALA A 65 -0.74 13.52 5.73
C ALA A 65 -0.68 13.55 4.19
N GLN A 66 0.17 12.70 3.57
CA GLN A 66 0.21 12.60 2.10
C GLN A 66 -1.11 12.05 1.54
N ARG A 67 -1.71 11.04 2.18
CA ARG A 67 -3.01 10.50 1.77
C ARG A 67 -4.14 11.51 1.96
N ALA A 68 -4.14 12.29 3.04
CA ALA A 68 -5.06 13.41 3.23
C ALA A 68 -4.91 14.48 2.12
N ALA A 69 -3.69 14.68 1.62
CA ALA A 69 -3.39 15.53 0.46
C ALA A 69 -3.65 14.83 -0.90
N LYS A 70 -4.45 13.75 -0.91
CA LYS A 70 -4.89 13.00 -2.09
C LYS A 70 -3.77 12.26 -2.85
N LYS A 71 -2.63 11.97 -2.21
CA LYS A 71 -1.64 11.03 -2.73
C LYS A 71 -2.03 9.59 -2.38
N THR A 72 -1.63 8.64 -3.21
CA THR A 72 -1.93 7.21 -3.04
C THR A 72 -0.78 6.44 -2.39
N PHE A 73 0.04 7.15 -1.61
CA PHE A 73 1.21 6.60 -0.93
C PHE A 73 0.83 5.65 0.20
N LYS A 74 1.53 4.53 0.28
CA LYS A 74 1.36 3.49 1.30
C LYS A 74 2.71 3.11 1.90
N ALA A 75 2.70 2.56 3.10
CA ALA A 75 3.93 2.09 3.73
C ALA A 75 3.75 0.74 4.44
N VAL A 76 4.80 -0.05 4.43
CA VAL A 76 4.95 -1.21 5.32
C VAL A 76 5.85 -0.80 6.48
N LEU A 77 5.27 -0.75 7.67
CA LEU A 77 5.93 -0.32 8.90
C LEU A 77 5.91 -1.43 9.95
N PRO A 78 6.98 -1.53 10.74
CA PRO A 78 7.05 -2.54 11.78
C PRO A 78 6.22 -2.12 13.00
N CYS A 79 5.35 -3.00 13.49
CA CYS A 79 4.58 -2.83 14.74
C CYS A 79 3.90 -1.46 14.86
N SER A 80 3.33 -0.96 13.75
CA SER A 80 2.72 0.38 13.65
C SER A 80 1.19 0.27 13.65
N ALA A 81 0.57 0.44 14.81
CA ALA A 81 -0.89 0.42 14.99
C ALA A 81 -1.52 1.78 14.58
N ALA A 82 -1.41 2.13 13.31
CA ALA A 82 -1.78 3.44 12.77
C ALA A 82 -3.29 3.66 12.62
N ASN A 83 -4.09 2.60 12.65
CA ASN A 83 -5.52 2.65 12.28
C ASN A 83 -5.78 3.37 10.95
N ASN A 84 -4.99 3.05 9.91
CA ASN A 84 -5.04 3.73 8.63
C ASN A 84 -4.88 2.73 7.47
N GLU A 85 -5.69 2.87 6.42
CA GLU A 85 -5.70 2.00 5.24
C GLU A 85 -4.43 2.09 4.39
N GLY A 86 -3.67 3.17 4.47
CA GLY A 86 -2.39 3.34 3.77
C GLY A 86 -1.17 2.74 4.47
N ILE A 87 -1.36 2.10 5.63
CA ILE A 87 -0.26 1.55 6.43
C ILE A 87 -0.49 0.07 6.68
N VAL A 88 0.51 -0.73 6.37
CA VAL A 88 0.56 -2.14 6.73
C VAL A 88 1.40 -2.30 7.99
N ASN A 89 0.74 -2.75 9.05
CA ASN A 89 1.34 -3.00 10.36
C ASN A 89 1.97 -4.41 10.39
N PHE A 90 3.21 -4.53 9.94
CA PHE A 90 3.91 -5.82 9.94
C PHE A 90 4.41 -6.18 11.34
N SER A 91 3.85 -7.26 11.93
CA SER A 91 4.04 -7.58 13.35
C SER A 91 4.60 -8.98 13.62
N SER A 92 5.11 -9.70 12.60
CA SER A 92 5.74 -11.00 12.79
C SER A 92 7.16 -10.88 13.33
N SER A 93 7.57 -11.85 14.14
CA SER A 93 8.91 -11.92 14.76
C SER A 93 9.56 -13.28 14.56
N GLY A 94 10.87 -13.37 14.90
CA GLY A 94 11.61 -14.63 14.83
C GLY A 94 11.69 -15.20 13.41
N ILE A 95 11.72 -14.34 12.39
CA ILE A 95 11.71 -14.75 10.98
C ILE A 95 13.07 -15.31 10.61
N LYS A 96 13.18 -16.63 10.48
CA LYS A 96 14.43 -17.32 10.18
C LYS A 96 14.54 -17.61 8.69
N VAL A 97 15.65 -17.18 8.10
CA VAL A 97 16.02 -17.45 6.70
C VAL A 97 17.47 -17.96 6.68
N GLY A 98 17.68 -19.24 6.47
CA GLY A 98 18.98 -19.88 6.58
C GLY A 98 19.57 -19.73 7.98
N ALA A 99 20.76 -19.18 8.07
CA ALA A 99 21.45 -18.96 9.34
C ALA A 99 21.08 -17.66 10.08
N LYS A 100 20.26 -16.80 9.47
CA LYS A 100 19.91 -15.48 10.02
C LYS A 100 18.46 -15.40 10.47
N THR A 101 18.23 -14.81 11.65
CA THR A 101 16.91 -14.45 12.15
C THR A 101 16.71 -12.93 11.99
N TYR A 102 15.58 -12.55 11.42
CA TYR A 102 15.20 -11.17 11.13
C TYR A 102 14.12 -10.69 12.08
N SER A 103 14.21 -9.42 12.46
CA SER A 103 13.13 -8.70 13.13
C SER A 103 12.08 -8.21 12.12
N ALA A 104 10.92 -7.77 12.61
CA ALA A 104 9.91 -7.10 11.78
C ALA A 104 10.51 -5.89 11.05
N TYR A 105 11.36 -5.11 11.72
CA TYR A 105 12.03 -3.93 11.15
C TYR A 105 12.88 -4.26 9.92
N GLU A 106 13.64 -5.35 9.98
CA GLU A 106 14.50 -5.79 8.89
C GLU A 106 13.69 -6.45 7.74
N TYR A 107 12.55 -7.07 8.07
CA TYR A 107 11.78 -7.85 7.09
C TYR A 107 10.68 -7.05 6.37
N CYS A 108 10.33 -5.85 6.84
CA CYS A 108 9.40 -4.93 6.14
C CYS A 108 9.76 -4.71 4.67
N ALA A 109 11.06 -4.69 4.33
CA ALA A 109 11.53 -4.56 2.96
C ALA A 109 11.03 -5.70 2.06
N ARG A 110 11.04 -6.93 2.57
CA ARG A 110 10.53 -8.12 1.85
C ARG A 110 9.02 -8.04 1.63
N ILE A 111 8.28 -7.63 2.67
CA ILE A 111 6.83 -7.49 2.59
C ILE A 111 6.44 -6.35 1.62
N ALA A 112 7.14 -5.22 1.67
CA ALA A 112 6.92 -4.13 0.71
C ALA A 112 7.18 -4.59 -0.74
N GLY A 113 8.24 -5.38 -0.96
CA GLY A 113 8.53 -5.98 -2.27
C GLY A 113 7.44 -6.95 -2.72
N LEU A 114 6.93 -7.79 -1.80
CA LEU A 114 5.80 -8.69 -2.08
C LEU A 114 4.57 -7.90 -2.55
N LEU A 115 4.13 -6.94 -1.74
CA LEU A 115 2.93 -6.14 -2.03
C LEU A 115 3.06 -5.35 -3.33
N ALA A 116 4.25 -4.79 -3.60
CA ALA A 116 4.51 -4.05 -4.84
C ALA A 116 4.60 -4.92 -6.10
N GLY A 117 4.79 -6.23 -5.94
CA GLY A 117 4.90 -7.18 -7.04
C GLY A 117 3.63 -7.96 -7.37
N LEU A 118 2.62 -7.91 -6.49
CA LEU A 118 1.33 -8.55 -6.74
C LEU A 118 0.59 -7.89 -7.89
N SER A 119 -0.11 -8.70 -8.69
CA SER A 119 -1.04 -8.19 -9.69
C SER A 119 -2.32 -7.66 -9.01
N MET A 120 -3.07 -6.78 -9.69
CA MET A 120 -4.33 -6.24 -9.16
C MET A 120 -5.42 -7.31 -8.98
N THR A 121 -5.26 -8.48 -9.60
CA THR A 121 -6.17 -9.62 -9.44
C THR A 121 -5.80 -10.51 -8.25
N GLU A 122 -4.57 -10.40 -7.72
CA GLU A 122 -4.06 -11.21 -6.63
C GLU A 122 -4.26 -10.55 -5.26
N SER A 123 -4.36 -11.38 -4.22
CA SER A 123 -4.36 -10.95 -2.82
C SER A 123 -3.05 -11.35 -2.15
N ALA A 124 -2.62 -10.55 -1.18
CA ALA A 124 -1.52 -10.94 -0.30
C ALA A 124 -1.88 -12.12 0.64
N THR A 125 -3.18 -12.41 0.83
CA THR A 125 -3.65 -13.52 1.68
C THR A 125 -3.10 -14.84 1.17
N TYR A 126 -2.48 -15.61 2.06
CA TYR A 126 -1.87 -16.90 1.80
C TYR A 126 -0.73 -16.93 0.76
N GLN A 127 -0.17 -15.76 0.42
CA GLN A 127 1.06 -15.71 -0.36
C GLN A 127 2.21 -16.38 0.39
N VAL A 128 2.85 -17.34 -0.28
CA VAL A 128 3.94 -18.14 0.29
C VAL A 128 5.25 -17.37 0.24
N LEU A 129 5.99 -17.38 1.36
CA LEU A 129 7.35 -16.88 1.45
C LEU A 129 8.30 -18.09 1.58
N SER A 130 8.63 -18.67 0.43
CA SER A 130 9.39 -19.93 0.34
C SER A 130 10.81 -19.86 0.90
N GLU A 131 11.34 -18.65 1.08
CA GLU A 131 12.67 -18.41 1.65
C GLU A 131 12.71 -18.47 3.17
N ILE A 132 11.54 -18.49 3.85
CA ILE A 132 11.46 -18.51 5.32
C ILE A 132 11.41 -19.97 5.82
N ASP A 133 12.35 -20.33 6.69
CA ASP A 133 12.41 -21.65 7.31
C ASP A 133 11.44 -21.78 8.50
N SER A 134 11.35 -20.72 9.32
CA SER A 134 10.47 -20.71 10.51
C SER A 134 10.19 -19.27 10.97
N ILE A 135 9.16 -19.12 11.80
CA ILE A 135 8.75 -17.87 12.44
C ILE A 135 8.42 -18.14 13.91
N THR A 136 8.36 -17.09 14.72
CA THR A 136 7.64 -17.14 16.00
C THR A 136 6.17 -16.88 15.71
N GLU A 137 5.33 -17.90 15.95
CA GLU A 137 3.91 -17.80 15.68
C GLU A 137 3.18 -16.98 16.74
N SER A 138 2.13 -16.29 16.33
CA SER A 138 1.21 -15.65 17.27
C SER A 138 0.35 -16.71 17.97
N LEU A 139 0.07 -16.49 19.25
CA LEU A 139 -0.86 -17.31 20.02
C LEU A 139 -2.32 -16.97 19.76
N THR A 140 -2.58 -15.77 19.22
CA THR A 140 -3.91 -15.23 18.95
C THR A 140 -4.00 -14.63 17.54
N PRO A 141 -3.77 -15.43 16.47
CA PRO A 141 -3.65 -14.90 15.12
C PRO A 141 -4.92 -14.22 14.60
N ASN A 142 -6.10 -14.67 15.02
CA ASN A 142 -7.37 -14.04 14.62
C ASN A 142 -7.52 -12.64 15.25
N GLU A 143 -7.23 -12.51 16.54
CA GLU A 143 -7.26 -11.24 17.25
C GLU A 143 -6.25 -10.24 16.66
N ASP A 144 -5.03 -10.71 16.35
CA ASP A 144 -4.01 -9.90 15.70
C ASP A 144 -4.48 -9.35 14.34
N ILE A 145 -5.15 -10.19 13.54
CA ILE A 145 -5.70 -9.77 12.24
C ILE A 145 -6.82 -8.75 12.43
N ASP A 146 -7.71 -8.97 13.40
CA ASP A 146 -8.83 -8.06 13.70
C ASP A 146 -8.33 -6.70 14.22
N GLU A 147 -7.18 -6.68 14.91
CA GLU A 147 -6.45 -5.47 15.32
C GLU A 147 -5.64 -4.81 14.17
N GLY A 148 -5.77 -5.30 12.94
CA GLY A 148 -5.09 -4.74 11.77
C GLY A 148 -3.60 -5.06 11.68
N LYS A 149 -3.15 -6.17 12.30
CA LYS A 149 -1.77 -6.65 12.19
C LYS A 149 -1.61 -7.55 10.95
N PHE A 150 -0.62 -7.25 10.16
CA PHE A 150 -0.18 -8.10 9.06
C PHE A 150 0.83 -9.10 9.62
N ILE A 151 0.42 -10.36 9.72
CA ILE A 151 1.21 -11.44 10.31
C ILE A 151 1.48 -12.57 9.33
N LEU A 152 2.54 -13.32 9.60
CA LEU A 152 2.86 -14.57 8.94
C LEU A 152 2.39 -15.74 9.81
N ILE A 153 2.02 -16.83 9.14
CA ILE A 153 1.66 -18.11 9.76
C ILE A 153 2.43 -19.25 9.11
N ASN A 154 2.59 -20.34 9.83
CA ASN A 154 3.12 -21.60 9.31
C ASN A 154 1.99 -22.64 9.27
N ASP A 155 1.74 -23.25 8.10
CA ASP A 155 0.72 -24.29 7.95
C ASP A 155 1.25 -25.71 8.20
N GLY A 156 2.48 -25.83 8.70
CA GLY A 156 3.18 -27.08 8.93
C GLY A 156 4.14 -27.45 7.80
N GLU A 157 4.00 -26.86 6.62
CA GLU A 157 4.89 -27.07 5.46
C GLU A 157 5.57 -25.77 5.01
N LYS A 158 4.83 -24.65 5.02
CA LYS A 158 5.28 -23.38 4.46
C LYS A 158 4.87 -22.20 5.31
N VAL A 159 5.73 -21.19 5.31
CA VAL A 159 5.39 -19.89 5.89
C VAL A 159 4.69 -19.04 4.83
N LYS A 160 3.57 -18.46 5.22
CA LYS A 160 2.73 -17.64 4.35
C LYS A 160 2.11 -16.46 5.08
N VAL A 161 1.61 -15.50 4.32
CA VAL A 161 0.83 -14.38 4.86
C VAL A 161 -0.50 -14.91 5.39
N ALA A 162 -0.87 -14.57 6.62
CA ALA A 162 -2.15 -14.99 7.20
C ALA A 162 -3.32 -14.33 6.45
N ARG A 163 -3.34 -12.99 6.42
CA ARG A 163 -4.30 -12.18 5.67
C ARG A 163 -3.67 -10.90 5.14
N GLY A 164 -4.12 -10.48 3.95
CA GLY A 164 -3.72 -9.23 3.32
C GLY A 164 -4.50 -8.04 3.87
N VAL A 165 -4.28 -7.71 5.14
CA VAL A 165 -4.93 -6.59 5.85
C VAL A 165 -3.95 -5.44 6.06
N ASN A 166 -4.49 -4.21 6.08
CA ASN A 166 -3.78 -3.01 6.50
C ASN A 166 -4.04 -2.73 7.99
N SER A 167 -3.51 -1.62 8.53
CA SER A 167 -3.64 -1.31 9.96
C SER A 167 -5.00 -0.73 10.36
N LEU A 168 -5.94 -0.54 9.43
CA LEU A 168 -7.28 -0.07 9.74
C LEU A 168 -8.04 -1.16 10.51
N HIS A 169 -8.47 -0.87 11.73
CA HIS A 169 -9.23 -1.78 12.57
C HIS A 169 -10.45 -1.12 13.23
N ILE A 170 -10.38 0.17 13.56
CA ILE A 170 -11.50 0.96 14.08
C ILE A 170 -12.07 1.77 12.92
N LEU A 171 -13.31 1.49 12.57
CA LEU A 171 -14.01 2.18 11.49
C LEU A 171 -14.60 3.51 12.01
N SER A 172 -14.39 4.57 11.25
CA SER A 172 -14.94 5.91 11.53
C SER A 172 -15.16 6.67 10.22
N GLY A 173 -16.16 7.55 10.21
CA GLY A 173 -16.54 8.30 9.01
C GLY A 173 -17.01 7.37 7.88
N ASP A 174 -16.48 7.57 6.69
CA ASP A 174 -16.86 6.84 5.47
C ASP A 174 -16.11 5.50 5.28
N LYS A 175 -15.36 5.05 6.29
CA LYS A 175 -14.58 3.82 6.20
C LYS A 175 -15.45 2.58 6.42
N THR A 176 -15.25 1.58 5.56
CA THR A 176 -15.97 0.31 5.57
C THR A 176 -15.06 -0.87 5.91
N GLU A 177 -15.64 -2.02 6.27
CA GLU A 177 -14.88 -3.27 6.53
C GLU A 177 -14.01 -3.69 5.34
N ASP A 178 -14.45 -3.45 4.12
CA ASP A 178 -13.70 -3.80 2.93
C ASP A 178 -12.40 -3.00 2.81
N MET A 179 -12.35 -1.78 3.32
CA MET A 179 -11.15 -0.93 3.33
C MET A 179 -10.03 -1.47 4.24
N LYS A 180 -10.29 -2.45 5.09
CA LYS A 180 -9.27 -3.19 5.85
C LYS A 180 -8.40 -4.08 4.94
N LYS A 181 -8.88 -4.42 3.74
CA LYS A 181 -8.20 -5.29 2.78
C LYS A 181 -7.22 -4.49 1.91
N ILE A 182 -5.96 -4.88 1.89
CA ILE A 182 -4.92 -4.22 1.07
C ILE A 182 -5.34 -4.19 -0.40
N LYS A 183 -5.85 -5.31 -0.95
CA LYS A 183 -6.27 -5.42 -2.35
C LYS A 183 -7.33 -4.38 -2.73
N ILE A 184 -8.29 -4.11 -1.84
CA ILE A 184 -9.33 -3.12 -2.08
C ILE A 184 -8.74 -1.71 -2.15
N ILE A 185 -7.85 -1.36 -1.22
CA ILE A 185 -7.17 -0.05 -1.23
C ILE A 185 -6.28 0.10 -2.47
N GLU A 186 -5.56 -0.95 -2.90
CA GLU A 186 -4.78 -0.95 -4.14
C GLU A 186 -5.66 -0.64 -5.36
N GLY A 187 -6.82 -1.30 -5.48
CA GLY A 187 -7.76 -1.05 -6.56
C GLY A 187 -8.33 0.37 -6.54
N MET A 188 -8.73 0.87 -5.37
CA MET A 188 -9.23 2.25 -5.20
C MET A 188 -8.15 3.29 -5.54
N ASP A 189 -6.92 3.07 -5.11
CA ASP A 189 -5.79 3.96 -5.38
C ASP A 189 -5.43 3.95 -6.88
N LEU A 190 -5.43 2.77 -7.53
CA LEU A 190 -5.21 2.64 -8.97
C LEU A 190 -6.25 3.43 -9.76
N MET A 191 -7.54 3.20 -9.50
CA MET A 191 -8.63 3.90 -10.19
C MET A 191 -8.55 5.42 -10.00
N ARG A 192 -8.24 5.88 -8.79
CA ARG A 192 -8.04 7.31 -8.50
C ARG A 192 -6.92 7.90 -9.34
N ASP A 193 -5.75 7.26 -9.37
CA ASP A 193 -4.58 7.77 -10.08
C ASP A 193 -4.79 7.75 -11.59
N ASP A 194 -5.41 6.71 -12.14
CA ASP A 194 -5.69 6.58 -13.56
C ASP A 194 -6.73 7.61 -14.05
N ILE A 195 -7.85 7.75 -13.33
CA ILE A 195 -8.90 8.73 -13.66
C ILE A 195 -8.34 10.15 -13.57
N ARG A 196 -7.58 10.45 -12.50
CA ARG A 196 -6.94 11.75 -12.32
C ARG A 196 -5.95 12.04 -13.44
N SER A 197 -5.09 11.09 -13.77
CA SER A 197 -4.11 11.23 -14.85
C SER A 197 -4.80 11.43 -16.22
N ALA A 198 -5.88 10.69 -16.47
CA ALA A 198 -6.68 10.88 -17.69
C ALA A 198 -7.29 12.29 -17.76
N PHE A 199 -7.83 12.79 -16.64
CA PHE A 199 -8.36 14.13 -16.55
C PHE A 199 -7.28 15.20 -16.77
N GLU A 200 -6.16 15.11 -16.05
CA GLU A 200 -5.06 16.07 -16.12
C GLU A 200 -4.45 16.15 -17.54
N ASN A 201 -4.32 15.03 -18.23
CA ASN A 201 -3.67 14.96 -19.53
C ASN A 201 -4.59 15.32 -20.71
N ASN A 202 -5.90 15.12 -20.60
CA ASN A 202 -6.80 15.22 -21.75
C ASN A 202 -7.91 16.26 -21.60
N TYR A 203 -8.22 16.71 -20.37
CA TYR A 203 -9.36 17.60 -20.12
C TYR A 203 -8.98 18.93 -19.49
N ILE A 204 -7.80 19.07 -18.86
CA ILE A 204 -7.31 20.36 -18.36
C ILE A 204 -6.88 21.22 -19.56
N GLY A 205 -7.34 22.47 -19.57
CA GLY A 205 -7.00 23.46 -20.60
C GLY A 205 -7.88 23.43 -21.85
N ILE A 206 -8.88 22.54 -21.90
CA ILE A 206 -9.90 22.55 -22.95
C ILE A 206 -11.17 23.24 -22.48
N ASN A 207 -12.07 23.54 -23.41
CA ASN A 207 -13.35 24.19 -23.11
C ASN A 207 -14.19 23.30 -22.14
N ASN A 208 -14.68 23.88 -21.05
CA ASN A 208 -15.58 23.21 -20.10
C ASN A 208 -17.01 23.18 -20.67
N SER A 209 -17.21 22.41 -21.75
CA SER A 209 -18.51 22.20 -22.38
C SER A 209 -19.20 20.95 -21.82
N TYR A 210 -20.53 20.92 -21.97
CA TYR A 210 -21.31 19.73 -21.64
C TYR A 210 -20.82 18.49 -22.41
N ASP A 211 -20.49 18.63 -23.69
CA ASP A 211 -19.99 17.54 -24.53
C ASP A 211 -18.67 16.97 -24.00
N ASN A 212 -17.74 17.82 -23.56
CA ASN A 212 -16.47 17.36 -22.97
C ASN A 212 -16.69 16.61 -21.64
N LYS A 213 -17.66 17.02 -20.82
CA LYS A 213 -18.05 16.28 -19.62
C LYS A 213 -18.64 14.91 -19.94
N VAL A 214 -19.53 14.82 -20.95
CA VAL A 214 -20.09 13.55 -21.44
C VAL A 214 -18.98 12.63 -21.96
N MET A 215 -18.03 13.15 -22.73
CA MET A 215 -16.90 12.38 -23.23
C MET A 215 -16.03 11.84 -22.09
N PHE A 216 -15.80 12.63 -21.04
CA PHE A 216 -15.03 12.17 -19.87
C PHE A 216 -15.75 11.07 -19.10
N VAL A 217 -17.06 11.19 -18.87
CA VAL A 217 -17.90 10.13 -18.26
C VAL A 217 -17.82 8.85 -19.08
N ALA A 218 -17.96 8.95 -20.42
CA ALA A 218 -17.86 7.78 -21.29
C ALA A 218 -16.47 7.11 -21.21
N ALA A 219 -15.40 7.91 -21.13
CA ALA A 219 -14.05 7.39 -20.97
C ALA A 219 -13.86 6.65 -19.62
N ILE A 220 -14.43 7.19 -18.51
CA ILE A 220 -14.41 6.51 -17.19
C ILE A 220 -15.19 5.20 -17.26
N ASN A 221 -16.37 5.18 -17.85
CA ASN A 221 -17.18 3.96 -17.96
C ASN A 221 -16.46 2.90 -18.80
N GLN A 222 -15.83 3.28 -19.91
CA GLN A 222 -15.01 2.36 -20.72
C GLN A 222 -13.80 1.82 -19.92
N TYR A 223 -13.21 2.63 -19.07
CA TYR A 223 -12.12 2.23 -18.16
C TYR A 223 -12.61 1.18 -17.16
N PHE A 224 -13.77 1.39 -16.53
CA PHE A 224 -14.38 0.41 -15.60
C PHE A 224 -14.72 -0.90 -16.30
N ASP A 225 -15.26 -0.87 -17.52
CA ASP A 225 -15.48 -2.07 -18.36
C ASP A 225 -14.16 -2.81 -18.62
N GLY A 226 -13.07 -2.07 -18.79
CA GLY A 226 -11.72 -2.65 -18.90
C GLY A 226 -11.32 -3.41 -17.65
N LEU A 227 -11.45 -2.77 -16.47
CA LEU A 227 -11.12 -3.37 -15.18
C LEU A 227 -11.99 -4.60 -14.85
N VAL A 228 -13.26 -4.60 -15.27
CA VAL A 228 -14.14 -5.78 -15.15
C VAL A 228 -13.62 -6.93 -16.02
N ARG A 229 -13.26 -6.66 -17.28
CA ARG A 229 -12.70 -7.69 -18.19
C ARG A 229 -11.37 -8.26 -17.69
N GLU A 230 -10.58 -7.44 -17.02
CA GLU A 230 -9.30 -7.85 -16.41
C GLU A 230 -9.49 -8.54 -15.05
N GLY A 231 -10.72 -8.61 -14.51
CA GLY A 231 -11.02 -9.25 -13.23
C GLY A 231 -10.58 -8.43 -12.00
N VAL A 232 -10.33 -7.14 -12.17
CA VAL A 232 -10.01 -6.21 -11.07
C VAL A 232 -11.29 -5.75 -10.36
N LEU A 233 -12.33 -5.45 -11.14
CA LEU A 233 -13.67 -5.13 -10.65
C LEU A 233 -14.63 -6.29 -10.89
N TYR A 234 -15.63 -6.40 -10.03
CA TYR A 234 -16.78 -7.28 -10.27
C TYR A 234 -17.73 -6.62 -11.28
N GLY A 235 -18.21 -7.40 -12.24
CA GLY A 235 -19.08 -6.90 -13.30
C GLY A 235 -20.54 -6.82 -12.86
N ASP A 236 -20.94 -5.74 -12.23
CA ASP A 236 -22.32 -5.39 -11.98
C ASP A 236 -22.69 -4.01 -12.56
N ALA A 237 -23.98 -3.67 -12.51
CA ALA A 237 -24.51 -2.43 -13.10
C ALA A 237 -24.13 -1.15 -12.31
N GLU A 238 -23.47 -1.28 -11.15
CA GLU A 238 -23.13 -0.15 -10.27
C GLU A 238 -21.76 0.47 -10.60
N ASN A 239 -20.95 -0.20 -11.43
CA ASN A 239 -19.65 0.32 -11.87
C ASN A 239 -19.83 1.36 -12.99
N THR A 240 -20.45 2.50 -12.67
CA THR A 240 -20.72 3.57 -13.64
C THR A 240 -20.34 4.93 -13.08
N ALA A 241 -19.92 5.85 -13.96
CA ALA A 241 -19.74 7.26 -13.67
C ALA A 241 -20.94 8.07 -14.16
N ASP A 242 -21.28 9.14 -13.46
CA ASP A 242 -22.34 10.06 -13.82
C ASP A 242 -21.82 11.50 -13.89
N ILE A 243 -22.48 12.34 -14.68
CA ILE A 243 -22.20 13.77 -14.82
C ILE A 243 -22.29 14.50 -13.47
N LEU A 244 -23.25 14.13 -12.61
CA LEU A 244 -23.41 14.70 -11.28
C LEU A 244 -22.18 14.47 -10.40
N TRP A 245 -21.53 13.33 -10.52
CA TRP A 245 -20.32 13.01 -9.76
C TRP A 245 -19.14 13.93 -10.14
N ILE A 246 -19.03 14.31 -11.42
CA ILE A 246 -17.98 15.21 -11.91
C ILE A 246 -18.15 16.64 -11.38
N GLN A 247 -19.38 17.11 -11.17
CA GLN A 247 -19.65 18.43 -10.61
C GLN A 247 -19.17 18.58 -9.16
N PHE A 248 -19.17 17.50 -8.37
CA PHE A 248 -18.64 17.51 -7.00
C PHE A 248 -17.11 17.56 -6.93
N CYS A 249 -16.39 17.23 -7.98
CA CYS A 249 -14.93 17.26 -8.02
C CYS A 249 -14.37 18.64 -8.40
N GLU A 250 -15.20 19.59 -8.84
CA GLU A 250 -14.82 20.96 -9.22
C GLU A 250 -14.95 21.97 -8.06
N SER A 251 -15.53 21.59 -6.92
CA SER A 251 -15.71 22.40 -5.70
C SER A 251 -14.69 22.03 -4.61
#